data_f9289388f9eb703ee70567f4fc5aacaf
#
_entry.id   f9289388f9eb703ee70567f4fc5aacaf
#
_cell.length_a   1.000
_cell.length_b   1.000
_cell.length_c   1.000
_cell.angle_alpha   90.00
_cell.angle_beta   90.00
_cell.angle_gamma   90.00
#
_symmetry.space_group_name_H-M   'P 1'
#
loop_
_entity.id
_entity.type
_entity.pdbx_description
1 polymer ?
#
loop_
_entity_poly.entity_id
_entity_poly.type
_entity_poly.pdbx_seq_one_letter_code
_entity_poly.pdbx_strand_id
1 'polypeptide(L)'
;MQRAALLDAARSLLSEGGTEALTFPALAERTGLARSSVYEYFKSRAGVVEELCAVDFPVWAAEVEGAMALGEGPEGKIEAYVRRQLDLVGDRRHRAVVAISASELDAGAREKIRAAHGGLVAILAEALRDMGHTEPRLAAMLLQGVVDAAARRVELGAEEPSAVADAAVSMALRGVRG
;
A
#
# COMPACT_ATOMS: atom_id res chain seq x y z
N MET A 1 -1.81 -6.70 23.69
CA MET A 1 -3.25 -6.89 23.40
C MET A 1 -3.99 -5.55 23.15
N GLN A 2 -4.02 -4.60 24.08
CA GLN A 2 -4.80 -3.34 23.92
C GLN A 2 -4.33 -2.44 22.75
N ARG A 3 -3.03 -2.33 22.53
CA ARG A 3 -2.47 -1.51 21.40
C ARG A 3 -2.91 -2.06 20.04
N ALA A 4 -2.88 -3.38 19.86
CA ALA A 4 -3.40 -4.01 18.63
C ALA A 4 -4.90 -3.77 18.46
N ALA A 5 -5.70 -3.89 19.52
CA ALA A 5 -7.13 -3.60 19.48
C ALA A 5 -7.42 -2.14 19.08
N LEU A 6 -6.61 -1.18 19.54
CA LEU A 6 -6.72 0.23 19.14
C LEU A 6 -6.39 0.43 17.65
N LEU A 7 -5.38 -0.27 17.11
CA LEU A 7 -5.06 -0.22 15.68
C LEU A 7 -6.16 -0.88 14.84
N ASP A 8 -6.74 -2.00 15.29
CA ASP A 8 -7.87 -2.64 14.61
C ASP A 8 -9.12 -1.75 14.61
N ALA A 9 -9.40 -1.08 15.74
CA ALA A 9 -10.45 -0.10 15.82
C ALA A 9 -10.21 1.09 14.87
N ALA A 10 -8.96 1.56 14.77
CA ALA A 10 -8.58 2.62 13.84
C ALA A 10 -8.81 2.22 12.37
N ARG A 11 -8.41 1.01 11.97
CA ARG A 11 -8.67 0.49 10.61
C ARG A 11 -10.16 0.43 10.31
N SER A 12 -10.97 -0.04 11.27
CA SER A 12 -12.43 -0.11 11.11
C SER A 12 -13.04 1.27 10.95
N LEU A 13 -12.69 2.23 11.82
CA LEU A 13 -13.17 3.61 11.74
C LEU A 13 -12.82 4.25 10.39
N LEU A 14 -11.57 4.10 9.94
CA LEU A 14 -11.12 4.63 8.65
C LEU A 14 -11.87 4.00 7.46
N SER A 15 -12.10 2.69 7.48
CA SER A 15 -12.80 2.00 6.39
C SER A 15 -14.29 2.30 6.34
N GLU A 16 -14.93 2.60 7.48
CA GLU A 16 -16.36 2.88 7.60
C GLU A 16 -16.68 4.36 7.32
N GLY A 17 -15.91 5.28 7.88
CA GLY A 17 -16.21 6.70 7.90
C GLY A 17 -15.11 7.61 7.32
N GLY A 18 -14.10 7.04 6.67
CA GLY A 18 -13.00 7.82 6.08
C GLY A 18 -12.06 8.43 7.10
N THR A 19 -11.23 9.36 6.63
CA THR A 19 -10.18 9.97 7.46
C THR A 19 -10.74 10.73 8.66
N GLU A 20 -11.89 11.36 8.54
CA GLU A 20 -12.51 12.15 9.61
C GLU A 20 -13.06 11.28 10.77
N ALA A 21 -13.34 10.01 10.53
CA ALA A 21 -13.84 9.10 11.56
C ALA A 21 -12.78 8.72 12.61
N LEU A 22 -11.49 8.84 12.28
CA LEU A 22 -10.42 8.52 13.21
C LEU A 22 -10.25 9.63 14.25
N THR A 23 -10.94 9.50 15.38
CA THR A 23 -10.82 10.39 16.54
C THR A 23 -10.54 9.60 17.80
N PHE A 24 -9.92 10.23 18.81
CA PHE A 24 -9.68 9.58 20.10
C PHE A 24 -10.97 9.18 20.83
N PRO A 25 -12.04 10.00 20.82
CA PRO A 25 -13.31 9.57 21.35
C PRO A 25 -13.88 8.32 20.66
N ALA A 26 -13.82 8.25 19.31
CA ALA A 26 -14.30 7.10 18.56
C ALA A 26 -13.47 5.84 18.84
N LEU A 27 -12.13 5.98 18.96
CA LEU A 27 -11.25 4.88 19.36
C LEU A 27 -11.59 4.36 20.76
N ALA A 28 -11.81 5.24 21.73
CA ALA A 28 -12.19 4.88 23.10
C ALA A 28 -13.53 4.12 23.11
N GLU A 29 -14.54 4.65 22.42
CA GLU A 29 -15.85 4.02 22.30
C GLU A 29 -15.77 2.63 21.64
N ARG A 30 -15.06 2.52 20.52
CA ARG A 30 -14.92 1.25 19.76
C ARG A 30 -14.19 0.16 20.54
N THR A 31 -13.25 0.55 21.41
CA THR A 31 -12.44 -0.38 22.21
C THR A 31 -12.94 -0.60 23.63
N GLY A 32 -13.94 0.16 24.07
CA GLY A 32 -14.41 0.14 25.45
C GLY A 32 -13.42 0.72 26.46
N LEU A 33 -12.41 1.47 26.02
CA LEU A 33 -11.41 2.10 26.88
C LEU A 33 -11.83 3.48 27.34
N ALA A 34 -11.32 3.93 28.50
CA ALA A 34 -11.41 5.32 28.88
C ALA A 34 -10.60 6.19 27.90
N ARG A 35 -11.07 7.42 27.64
CA ARG A 35 -10.34 8.37 26.75
C ARG A 35 -8.90 8.61 27.21
N SER A 36 -8.68 8.72 28.54
CA SER A 36 -7.34 8.86 29.12
C SER A 36 -6.42 7.72 28.75
N SER A 37 -6.95 6.50 28.71
CA SER A 37 -6.16 5.32 28.34
C SER A 37 -5.72 5.36 26.88
N VAL A 38 -6.56 5.87 25.95
CA VAL A 38 -6.14 6.05 24.55
C VAL A 38 -4.95 7.01 24.45
N TYR A 39 -4.96 8.12 25.26
CA TYR A 39 -3.84 9.07 25.29
C TYR A 39 -2.55 8.50 25.91
N GLU A 40 -2.63 7.43 26.68
CA GLU A 40 -1.45 6.72 27.17
C GLU A 40 -0.74 5.96 26.03
N TYR A 41 -1.51 5.40 25.09
CA TYR A 41 -0.97 4.68 23.93
C TYR A 41 -0.50 5.58 22.80
N PHE A 42 -1.28 6.64 22.52
CA PHE A 42 -1.01 7.54 21.39
C PHE A 42 -1.10 8.99 21.83
N LYS A 43 -0.09 9.79 21.48
CA LYS A 43 -0.05 11.21 21.86
C LYS A 43 -0.81 12.11 20.87
N SER A 44 -1.02 11.63 19.64
CA SER A 44 -1.68 12.37 18.57
C SER A 44 -2.32 11.41 17.57
N ARG A 45 -3.21 11.94 16.74
CA ARG A 45 -3.80 11.24 15.60
C ARG A 45 -2.70 10.79 14.61
N ALA A 46 -1.73 11.65 14.33
CA ALA A 46 -0.56 11.32 13.53
C ALA A 46 0.20 10.10 14.10
N GLY A 47 0.38 10.01 15.42
CA GLY A 47 1.02 8.86 16.06
C GLY A 47 0.24 7.55 15.88
N VAL A 48 -1.10 7.58 15.82
CA VAL A 48 -1.91 6.40 15.46
C VAL A 48 -1.63 6.01 14.01
N VAL A 49 -1.60 6.99 13.11
CA VAL A 49 -1.38 6.77 11.67
C VAL A 49 0.03 6.25 11.39
N GLU A 50 1.05 6.82 12.04
CA GLU A 50 2.43 6.32 11.94
C GLU A 50 2.54 4.85 12.31
N GLU A 51 1.87 4.45 13.39
CA GLU A 51 1.92 3.06 13.84
C GLU A 51 1.08 2.14 12.96
N LEU A 52 -0.07 2.59 12.45
CA LEU A 52 -0.81 1.84 11.42
C LEU A 52 0.08 1.57 10.21
N CYS A 53 0.77 2.58 9.70
CA CYS A 53 1.67 2.44 8.56
C CYS A 53 2.84 1.51 8.87
N ALA A 54 3.43 1.61 10.07
CA ALA A 54 4.54 0.76 10.49
C ALA A 54 4.16 -0.73 10.58
N VAL A 55 2.90 -1.04 10.87
CA VAL A 55 2.38 -2.42 10.95
C VAL A 55 1.87 -2.90 9.58
N ASP A 56 1.09 -2.09 8.88
CA ASP A 56 0.35 -2.53 7.69
C ASP A 56 1.21 -2.56 6.43
N PHE A 57 2.10 -1.59 6.23
CA PHE A 57 2.92 -1.53 5.01
C PHE A 57 3.87 -2.71 4.85
N PRO A 58 4.59 -3.20 5.89
CA PRO A 58 5.38 -4.42 5.76
C PRO A 58 4.53 -5.66 5.41
N VAL A 59 3.30 -5.75 5.92
CA VAL A 59 2.39 -6.86 5.59
C VAL A 59 2.02 -6.80 4.12
N TRP A 60 1.62 -5.64 3.60
CA TRP A 60 1.27 -5.47 2.19
C TRP A 60 2.49 -5.68 1.26
N ALA A 61 3.67 -5.23 1.68
CA ALA A 61 4.90 -5.52 0.96
C ALA A 61 5.15 -7.02 0.86
N ALA A 62 5.03 -7.76 1.97
CA ALA A 62 5.19 -9.20 2.00
C ALA A 62 4.15 -9.94 1.14
N GLU A 63 2.93 -9.41 1.03
CA GLU A 63 1.89 -9.96 0.13
C GLU A 63 2.27 -9.80 -1.35
N VAL A 64 2.84 -8.66 -1.74
CA VAL A 64 3.35 -8.45 -3.10
C VAL A 64 4.55 -9.34 -3.38
N GLU A 65 5.50 -9.43 -2.45
CA GLU A 65 6.66 -10.32 -2.56
C GLU A 65 6.24 -11.79 -2.68
N GLY A 66 5.26 -12.21 -1.86
CA GLY A 66 4.70 -13.56 -1.91
C GLY A 66 4.03 -13.85 -3.25
N ALA A 67 3.27 -12.91 -3.81
CA ALA A 67 2.67 -13.06 -5.12
C ALA A 67 3.73 -13.17 -6.22
N MET A 68 4.77 -12.34 -6.18
CA MET A 68 5.89 -12.41 -7.13
C MET A 68 6.65 -13.76 -7.05
N ALA A 69 6.82 -14.31 -5.84
CA ALA A 69 7.49 -15.60 -5.65
C ALA A 69 6.76 -16.78 -6.30
N LEU A 70 5.44 -16.65 -6.48
CA LEU A 70 4.59 -17.64 -7.16
C LEU A 70 4.56 -17.45 -8.68
N GLY A 71 5.05 -16.33 -9.20
CA GLY A 71 5.06 -16.03 -10.63
C GLY A 71 6.09 -16.92 -11.38
N GLU A 72 5.66 -17.50 -12.50
CA GLU A 72 6.52 -18.34 -13.32
C GLU A 72 7.45 -17.48 -14.20
N GLY A 73 8.74 -17.52 -13.92
CA GLY A 73 9.75 -16.75 -14.62
C GLY A 73 9.67 -15.24 -14.37
N PRO A 74 10.55 -14.45 -14.96
CA PRO A 74 10.61 -13.01 -14.71
C PRO A 74 9.34 -12.26 -15.12
N GLU A 75 8.75 -12.62 -16.26
CA GLU A 75 7.51 -12.01 -16.74
C GLU A 75 6.32 -12.28 -15.81
N GLY A 76 6.18 -13.54 -15.33
CA GLY A 76 5.15 -13.90 -14.36
C GLY A 76 5.30 -13.17 -13.03
N LYS A 77 6.55 -12.90 -12.60
CA LYS A 77 6.83 -12.07 -11.42
C LYS A 77 6.37 -10.63 -11.62
N ILE A 78 6.62 -10.04 -12.79
CA ILE A 78 6.19 -8.68 -13.13
C ILE A 78 4.65 -8.59 -13.18
N GLU A 79 4.00 -9.56 -13.83
CA GLU A 79 2.54 -9.64 -13.85
C GLU A 79 1.94 -9.73 -12.44
N ALA A 80 2.46 -10.63 -11.60
CA ALA A 80 2.03 -10.80 -10.22
C ALA A 80 2.21 -9.52 -9.40
N TYR A 81 3.33 -8.80 -9.58
CA TYR A 81 3.60 -7.51 -8.98
C TYR A 81 2.50 -6.49 -9.32
N VAL A 82 2.21 -6.30 -10.62
CA VAL A 82 1.21 -5.34 -11.08
C VAL A 82 -0.17 -5.69 -10.54
N ARG A 83 -0.60 -6.94 -10.70
CA ARG A 83 -1.92 -7.40 -10.25
C ARG A 83 -2.08 -7.25 -8.75
N ARG A 84 -1.12 -7.71 -7.96
CA ARG A 84 -1.24 -7.65 -6.50
C ARG A 84 -1.30 -6.22 -5.98
N GLN A 85 -0.52 -5.30 -6.54
CA GLN A 85 -0.62 -3.89 -6.15
C GLN A 85 -1.99 -3.29 -6.47
N LEU A 86 -2.57 -3.61 -7.62
CA LEU A 86 -3.90 -3.11 -7.98
C LEU A 86 -5.03 -3.76 -7.16
N ASP A 87 -4.87 -5.02 -6.76
CA ASP A 87 -5.79 -5.68 -5.81
C ASP A 87 -5.79 -4.97 -4.44
N LEU A 88 -4.61 -4.58 -3.94
CA LEU A 88 -4.50 -3.79 -2.70
C LEU A 88 -5.25 -2.45 -2.79
N VAL A 89 -5.18 -1.77 -3.94
CA VAL A 89 -5.95 -0.53 -4.18
C VAL A 89 -7.46 -0.81 -4.16
N GLY A 90 -7.91 -2.00 -4.54
CA GLY A 90 -9.29 -2.45 -4.39
C GLY A 90 -9.75 -2.59 -2.94
N ASP A 91 -8.85 -2.85 -2.00
CA ASP A 91 -9.16 -3.03 -0.59
C ASP A 91 -9.48 -1.69 0.10
N ARG A 92 -10.67 -1.60 0.74
CA ARG A 92 -11.11 -0.38 1.45
C ARG A 92 -10.20 0.00 2.61
N ARG A 93 -9.66 -0.98 3.34
CA ARG A 93 -8.77 -0.73 4.48
C ARG A 93 -7.44 -0.17 4.01
N HIS A 94 -6.86 -0.77 2.97
CA HIS A 94 -5.64 -0.29 2.35
C HIS A 94 -5.81 1.18 1.89
N ARG A 95 -6.84 1.47 1.09
CA ARG A 95 -7.10 2.84 0.63
C ARG A 95 -7.26 3.83 1.77
N ALA A 96 -7.99 3.46 2.82
CA ALA A 96 -8.23 4.34 3.95
C ALA A 96 -6.96 4.68 4.73
N VAL A 97 -6.06 3.70 4.94
CA VAL A 97 -4.76 3.91 5.60
C VAL A 97 -3.82 4.73 4.72
N VAL A 98 -3.78 4.46 3.41
CA VAL A 98 -2.98 5.25 2.46
C VAL A 98 -3.47 6.70 2.41
N ALA A 99 -4.79 6.93 2.32
CA ALA A 99 -5.37 8.26 2.27
C ALA A 99 -5.06 9.09 3.54
N ILE A 100 -5.23 8.48 4.74
CA ILE A 100 -4.93 9.20 5.97
C ILE A 100 -3.42 9.43 6.15
N SER A 101 -2.57 8.52 5.69
CA SER A 101 -1.13 8.72 5.76
C SER A 101 -0.68 9.92 4.93
N ALA A 102 -1.30 10.14 3.78
CA ALA A 102 -1.00 11.28 2.93
C ALA A 102 -1.38 12.63 3.55
N SER A 103 -2.46 12.66 4.36
CA SER A 103 -2.96 13.89 5.00
C SER A 103 -2.35 14.19 6.38
N GLU A 104 -2.07 13.16 7.18
CA GLU A 104 -1.67 13.33 8.58
C GLU A 104 -0.14 13.28 8.80
N LEU A 105 0.61 12.62 7.92
CA LEU A 105 2.04 12.44 8.13
C LEU A 105 2.86 13.59 7.54
N ASP A 106 3.90 13.98 8.24
CA ASP A 106 4.88 14.94 7.73
C ASP A 106 5.77 14.35 6.63
N ALA A 107 6.61 15.18 6.03
CA ALA A 107 7.50 14.77 4.95
C ALA A 107 8.50 13.67 5.38
N GLY A 108 8.99 13.73 6.62
CA GLY A 108 9.94 12.74 7.15
C GLY A 108 9.29 11.38 7.38
N ALA A 109 8.09 11.35 7.93
CA ALA A 109 7.33 10.11 8.12
C ALA A 109 6.94 9.49 6.76
N ARG A 110 6.50 10.32 5.80
CA ARG A 110 6.21 9.85 4.42
C ARG A 110 7.45 9.32 3.71
N GLU A 111 8.63 9.87 3.95
CA GLU A 111 9.89 9.36 3.38
C GLU A 111 10.25 7.98 3.94
N LYS A 112 10.07 7.75 5.25
CA LYS A 112 10.27 6.41 5.85
C LYS A 112 9.35 5.36 5.23
N ILE A 113 8.10 5.72 4.96
CA ILE A 113 7.14 4.86 4.29
C ILE A 113 7.59 4.58 2.84
N ARG A 114 8.01 5.62 2.12
CA ARG A 114 8.50 5.49 0.75
C ARG A 114 9.75 4.61 0.68
N ALA A 115 10.65 4.72 1.66
CA ALA A 115 11.83 3.86 1.78
C ALA A 115 11.45 2.38 2.02
N ALA A 116 10.40 2.11 2.79
CA ALA A 116 9.87 0.76 2.97
C ALA A 116 9.30 0.18 1.65
N HIS A 117 8.63 1.00 0.83
CA HIS A 117 8.21 0.61 -0.53
C HIS A 117 9.37 0.43 -1.51
N GLY A 118 10.52 1.05 -1.24
CA GLY A 118 11.73 0.89 -2.06
C GLY A 118 12.21 -0.56 -2.18
N GLY A 119 11.90 -1.40 -1.19
CA GLY A 119 12.14 -2.84 -1.24
C GLY A 119 11.42 -3.53 -2.39
N LEU A 120 10.15 -3.19 -2.64
CA LEU A 120 9.35 -3.76 -3.73
C LEU A 120 9.92 -3.40 -5.12
N VAL A 121 10.37 -2.14 -5.28
CA VAL A 121 11.01 -1.71 -6.53
C VAL A 121 12.35 -2.43 -6.73
N ALA A 122 13.08 -2.75 -5.66
CA ALA A 122 14.32 -3.52 -5.75
C ALA A 122 14.08 -4.95 -6.24
N ILE A 123 13.06 -5.64 -5.71
CA ILE A 123 12.69 -7.00 -6.16
C ILE A 123 12.23 -6.98 -7.62
N LEU A 124 11.46 -5.96 -8.02
CA LEU A 124 11.05 -5.78 -9.41
C LEU A 124 12.27 -5.56 -10.32
N ALA A 125 13.26 -4.77 -9.88
CA ALA A 125 14.49 -4.56 -10.62
C ALA A 125 15.32 -5.85 -10.76
N GLU A 126 15.24 -6.78 -9.81
CA GLU A 126 15.86 -8.11 -9.93
C GLU A 126 15.20 -8.94 -11.03
N ALA A 127 13.86 -8.99 -11.07
CA ALA A 127 13.12 -9.68 -12.12
C ALA A 127 13.46 -9.11 -13.51
N LEU A 128 13.58 -7.79 -13.64
CA LEU A 128 13.98 -7.12 -14.88
C LEU A 128 15.44 -7.43 -15.28
N ARG A 129 16.32 -7.54 -14.30
CA ARG A 129 17.71 -7.96 -14.54
C ARG A 129 17.78 -9.40 -15.07
N ASP A 130 16.95 -10.29 -14.51
CA ASP A 130 16.85 -11.69 -14.96
C ASP A 130 16.32 -11.79 -16.41
N MET A 131 15.55 -10.79 -16.88
CA MET A 131 15.14 -10.64 -18.27
C MET A 131 16.26 -10.08 -19.19
N GLY A 132 17.39 -9.67 -18.62
CA GLY A 132 18.47 -9.04 -19.37
C GLY A 132 18.28 -7.55 -19.65
N HIS A 133 17.39 -6.87 -18.93
CA HIS A 133 17.16 -5.43 -19.11
C HIS A 133 18.43 -4.64 -18.77
N THR A 134 18.82 -3.70 -19.63
CA THR A 134 20.07 -2.93 -19.48
C THR A 134 20.06 -1.97 -18.30
N GLU A 135 18.91 -1.38 -17.99
CA GLU A 135 18.70 -0.42 -16.90
C GLU A 135 17.56 -0.87 -15.96
N PRO A 136 17.72 -1.99 -15.22
CA PRO A 136 16.62 -2.62 -14.51
C PRO A 136 16.02 -1.74 -13.41
N ARG A 137 16.82 -0.88 -12.76
CA ARG A 137 16.31 0.05 -11.73
C ARG A 137 15.46 1.15 -12.33
N LEU A 138 15.89 1.74 -13.44
CA LEU A 138 15.11 2.78 -14.13
C LEU A 138 13.80 2.18 -14.65
N ALA A 139 13.86 1.00 -15.28
CA ALA A 139 12.68 0.31 -15.76
C ALA A 139 11.70 -0.02 -14.63
N ALA A 140 12.17 -0.49 -13.46
CA ALA A 140 11.35 -0.73 -12.29
C ALA A 140 10.64 0.53 -11.79
N MET A 141 11.33 1.67 -11.75
CA MET A 141 10.73 2.95 -11.35
C MET A 141 9.66 3.42 -12.34
N LEU A 142 9.89 3.26 -13.65
CA LEU A 142 8.91 3.60 -14.69
C LEU A 142 7.70 2.68 -14.64
N LEU A 143 7.92 1.38 -14.40
CA LEU A 143 6.86 0.40 -14.23
C LEU A 143 6.02 0.73 -12.98
N GLN A 144 6.63 1.13 -11.87
CA GLN A 144 5.90 1.63 -10.71
C GLN A 144 5.01 2.83 -11.09
N GLY A 145 5.49 3.74 -11.92
CA GLY A 145 4.68 4.85 -12.44
C GLY A 145 3.44 4.40 -13.24
N VAL A 146 3.55 3.29 -13.98
CA VAL A 146 2.40 2.66 -14.66
C VAL A 146 1.41 2.12 -13.64
N VAL A 147 1.89 1.42 -12.60
CA VAL A 147 1.05 0.89 -11.51
C VAL A 147 0.34 2.03 -10.77
N ASP A 148 1.05 3.11 -10.44
CA ASP A 148 0.46 4.27 -9.76
C ASP A 148 -0.61 4.96 -10.61
N ALA A 149 -0.42 5.04 -11.93
CA ALA A 149 -1.41 5.57 -12.85
C ALA A 149 -2.65 4.66 -12.93
N ALA A 150 -2.45 3.35 -13.01
CA ALA A 150 -3.53 2.35 -13.00
C ALA A 150 -4.30 2.38 -11.67
N ALA A 151 -3.60 2.47 -10.54
CA ALA A 151 -4.21 2.61 -9.22
C ALA A 151 -5.17 3.81 -9.15
N ARG A 152 -4.74 4.97 -9.63
CA ARG A 152 -5.60 6.17 -9.71
C ARG A 152 -6.84 5.96 -10.57
N ARG A 153 -6.75 5.18 -11.66
CA ARG A 153 -7.92 4.86 -12.52
C ARG A 153 -8.90 3.95 -11.78
N VAL A 154 -8.42 2.95 -11.05
CA VAL A 154 -9.25 2.08 -10.20
C VAL A 154 -9.96 2.91 -9.12
N GLU A 155 -9.26 3.83 -8.46
CA GLU A 155 -9.83 4.71 -7.43
C GLU A 155 -10.93 5.63 -7.97
N LEU A 156 -10.80 6.11 -9.20
CA LEU A 156 -11.80 6.94 -9.87
C LEU A 156 -13.07 6.17 -10.27
N GLY A 157 -13.00 4.83 -10.33
CA GLY A 157 -14.14 3.96 -10.63
C GLY A 157 -14.73 4.14 -12.03
N ALA A 158 -13.93 4.66 -12.98
CA ALA A 158 -14.40 4.91 -14.35
C ALA A 158 -14.36 3.65 -15.24
N GLU A 159 -13.50 2.70 -14.90
CA GLU A 159 -13.33 1.42 -15.60
C GLU A 159 -13.40 0.26 -14.63
N GLU A 160 -13.65 -0.94 -15.17
CA GLU A 160 -13.59 -2.18 -14.38
C GLU A 160 -12.16 -2.44 -13.90
N PRO A 161 -11.93 -2.73 -12.61
CA PRO A 161 -10.59 -2.93 -12.05
C PRO A 161 -9.77 -3.99 -12.79
N SER A 162 -10.40 -5.10 -13.24
CA SER A 162 -9.75 -6.14 -14.03
C SER A 162 -9.24 -5.63 -15.37
N ALA A 163 -10.01 -4.81 -16.07
CA ALA A 163 -9.62 -4.22 -17.35
C ALA A 163 -8.43 -3.27 -17.18
N VAL A 164 -8.41 -2.49 -16.10
CA VAL A 164 -7.27 -1.62 -15.76
C VAL A 164 -6.03 -2.46 -15.46
N ALA A 165 -6.17 -3.55 -14.71
CA ALA A 165 -5.08 -4.44 -14.37
C ALA A 165 -4.50 -5.11 -15.64
N ASP A 166 -5.34 -5.62 -16.54
CA ASP A 166 -4.92 -6.24 -17.80
C ASP A 166 -4.19 -5.24 -18.70
N ALA A 167 -4.66 -4.01 -18.79
CA ALA A 167 -4.00 -2.94 -19.52
C ALA A 167 -2.63 -2.59 -18.92
N ALA A 168 -2.54 -2.47 -17.59
CA ALA A 168 -1.30 -2.18 -16.89
C ALA A 168 -0.27 -3.30 -17.07
N VAL A 169 -0.67 -4.56 -16.93
CA VAL A 169 0.18 -5.74 -17.18
C VAL A 169 0.66 -5.74 -18.63
N SER A 170 -0.23 -5.51 -19.59
CA SER A 170 0.13 -5.47 -21.01
C SER A 170 1.15 -4.36 -21.30
N MET A 171 0.99 -3.17 -20.72
CA MET A 171 1.94 -2.06 -20.86
C MET A 171 3.28 -2.41 -20.22
N ALA A 172 3.27 -2.96 -19.00
CA ALA A 172 4.46 -3.36 -18.28
C ALA A 172 5.28 -4.35 -19.08
N LEU A 173 4.67 -5.47 -19.50
CA LEU A 173 5.37 -6.54 -20.21
C LEU A 173 5.86 -6.15 -21.61
N ARG A 174 5.11 -5.30 -22.33
CA ARG A 174 5.55 -4.80 -23.65
C ARG A 174 6.67 -3.77 -23.52
N GLY A 175 6.59 -2.90 -22.51
CA GLY A 175 7.60 -1.87 -22.29
C GLY A 175 8.95 -2.41 -21.82
N VAL A 176 8.99 -3.60 -21.23
CA VAL A 176 10.24 -4.20 -20.73
C VAL A 176 10.88 -5.23 -21.69
N ARG A 177 10.20 -5.56 -22.79
CA ARG A 177 10.71 -6.46 -23.84
C ARG A 177 11.49 -5.73 -24.94
N GLY A 178 11.56 -4.41 -24.89
CA GLY A 178 12.13 -3.54 -25.93
C GLY A 178 13.63 -3.60 -26.07
#